data_663f4ffd5db3be5075b70c82c29736f7
#
_entry.id   663f4ffd5db3be5075b70c82c29736f7
#
_cell.length_a   1.000
_cell.length_b   1.000
_cell.length_c   1.000
_cell.angle_alpha   90.00
_cell.angle_beta   90.00
_cell.angle_gamma   90.00
#
_symmetry.space_group_name_H-M   'P 1'
#
loop_
_entity.id
_entity.type
_entity.pdbx_description
1 polymer ?
#
loop_
_entity_poly.entity_id
_entity_poly.type
_entity_poly.pdbx_seq_one_letter_code
_entity_poly.pdbx_strand_id
1 'polypeptide(L)'
;MRIVSGDIYHITPSAKGPGFTPVLIKLTTDEGVEGIGELALAYGVGADAGVGMLKQMIERFCIGADPRRVESMWHTLYRRTFWGQGGGPVVYGGISAIDSALWDIKGKAASLPIYELLGGKTRDEIRVYANGWYATHTNGVRTSCNAPQEYGEAALDAVADGFDALKFDPFAVTPDGEWSYVERNLPRERANLAEARVAAVREAVGPDVDILIEVHGVLGTASAIEMGRRLAQYDPFFYEEPVDAMNVECMLKVSQNVPIPIAAGERLYTRYGFREYIEKQALDILQPDMGLAGGITEVKKIAAYAETYDLHVQPHNYAGPVNTAASVQLDACITNFIIQEWFPYHEQGILDLVEEAFEPQTTNSRLAIPDTPGLGVTLNDEVVSRYPTIHIE
;
A
#
# COMPACT_ATOMS: atom_id res chain seq x y z
N MET A 1 -9.72 1.26 -30.61
CA MET A 1 -9.20 1.89 -29.38
C MET A 1 -7.69 1.81 -29.37
N ARG A 2 -7.00 2.96 -29.28
CA ARG A 2 -5.56 3.11 -29.14
C ARG A 2 -5.28 4.25 -28.19
N ILE A 3 -4.24 4.16 -27.38
CA ILE A 3 -3.76 5.25 -26.54
C ILE A 3 -3.17 6.33 -27.45
N VAL A 4 -3.65 7.56 -27.32
CA VAL A 4 -3.21 8.72 -28.11
C VAL A 4 -2.43 9.73 -27.30
N SER A 5 -2.65 9.80 -25.98
CA SER A 5 -1.88 10.68 -25.11
C SER A 5 -1.80 10.14 -23.68
N GLY A 6 -0.87 10.69 -22.91
CA GLY A 6 -0.74 10.44 -21.47
C GLY A 6 -0.31 11.70 -20.74
N ASP A 7 -0.89 11.94 -19.58
CA ASP A 7 -0.53 13.00 -18.65
C ASP A 7 0.09 12.41 -17.40
N ILE A 8 1.16 13.02 -16.89
CA ILE A 8 1.79 12.66 -15.62
C ILE A 8 1.67 13.87 -14.69
N TYR A 9 1.03 13.69 -13.55
CA TYR A 9 0.84 14.71 -12.53
C TYR A 9 1.77 14.41 -11.36
N HIS A 10 2.71 15.33 -11.06
CA HIS A 10 3.58 15.22 -9.89
C HIS A 10 2.99 16.06 -8.76
N ILE A 11 2.28 15.43 -7.87
CA ILE A 11 1.57 16.09 -6.77
C ILE A 11 2.55 16.47 -5.68
N THR A 12 2.69 17.76 -5.42
CA THR A 12 3.60 18.32 -4.40
C THR A 12 2.82 19.22 -3.43
N PRO A 13 2.07 18.62 -2.49
CA PRO A 13 1.09 19.38 -1.69
C PRO A 13 1.71 20.44 -0.78
N SER A 14 2.97 20.30 -0.39
CA SER A 14 3.63 21.23 0.53
C SER A 14 5.06 21.57 0.13
N ALA A 15 5.41 22.84 0.12
CA ALA A 15 6.76 23.34 -0.15
C ALA A 15 7.74 23.15 1.04
N LYS A 16 7.33 22.54 2.16
CA LYS A 16 8.14 22.44 3.38
C LYS A 16 8.17 21.02 3.95
N GLY A 17 9.23 20.32 3.65
CA GLY A 17 9.56 19.03 4.27
C GLY A 17 9.44 17.83 3.34
N PRO A 18 9.84 16.62 3.77
CA PRO A 18 9.59 15.37 3.04
C PRO A 18 8.08 15.08 3.09
N GLY A 19 7.35 15.75 2.20
CA GLY A 19 5.91 15.62 2.09
C GLY A 19 5.53 14.30 1.39
N PHE A 20 4.26 13.96 1.49
CA PHE A 20 3.64 12.93 0.68
C PHE A 20 3.44 13.49 -0.74
N THR A 21 4.05 12.86 -1.75
CA THR A 21 4.13 13.36 -3.13
C THR A 21 3.65 12.34 -4.14
N PRO A 22 2.34 12.08 -4.26
CA PRO A 22 1.80 11.13 -5.22
C PRO A 22 2.18 11.47 -6.66
N VAL A 23 2.39 10.45 -7.49
CA VAL A 23 2.57 10.60 -8.93
C VAL A 23 1.44 9.87 -9.62
N LEU A 24 0.55 10.63 -10.25
CA LEU A 24 -0.61 10.11 -10.94
C LEU A 24 -0.40 10.13 -12.45
N ILE A 25 -1.06 9.22 -13.17
CA ILE A 25 -1.12 9.26 -14.63
C ILE A 25 -2.56 9.21 -15.11
N LYS A 26 -2.78 9.81 -16.29
CA LYS A 26 -4.02 9.66 -17.06
C LYS A 26 -3.64 9.29 -18.49
N LEU A 27 -4.13 8.16 -18.99
CA LEU A 27 -3.96 7.72 -20.38
C LEU A 27 -5.28 7.93 -21.13
N THR A 28 -5.23 8.59 -22.27
CA THR A 28 -6.41 8.89 -23.10
C THR A 28 -6.36 8.10 -24.40
N THR A 29 -7.51 7.57 -24.82
CA THR A 29 -7.65 6.81 -26.07
C THR A 29 -8.27 7.62 -27.21
N ASP A 30 -8.11 7.16 -28.46
CA ASP A 30 -8.73 7.72 -29.67
C ASP A 30 -10.27 7.63 -29.65
N GLU A 31 -10.83 6.88 -28.72
CA GLU A 31 -12.29 6.78 -28.50
C GLU A 31 -12.77 7.65 -27.32
N GLY A 32 -11.86 8.45 -26.72
CA GLY A 32 -12.18 9.35 -25.59
C GLY A 32 -12.34 8.65 -24.23
N VAL A 33 -11.97 7.36 -24.14
CA VAL A 33 -11.95 6.67 -22.84
C VAL A 33 -10.65 6.99 -22.14
N GLU A 34 -10.73 7.42 -20.89
CA GLU A 34 -9.59 7.75 -20.04
C GLU A 34 -9.41 6.72 -18.93
N GLY A 35 -8.17 6.36 -18.65
CA GLY A 35 -7.80 5.52 -17.50
C GLY A 35 -6.70 6.15 -16.66
N ILE A 36 -6.78 5.94 -15.36
CA ILE A 36 -5.90 6.53 -14.36
C ILE A 36 -5.11 5.48 -13.61
N GLY A 37 -3.94 5.87 -13.12
CA GLY A 37 -3.09 5.01 -12.29
C GLY A 37 -2.20 5.84 -11.38
N GLU A 38 -1.62 5.20 -10.40
CA GLU A 38 -0.74 5.83 -9.42
C GLU A 38 0.55 5.03 -9.25
N LEU A 39 1.66 5.74 -9.17
CA LEU A 39 2.96 5.20 -8.80
C LEU A 39 3.17 5.47 -7.31
N ALA A 40 3.23 4.42 -6.49
CA ALA A 40 3.23 4.53 -5.03
C ALA A 40 4.60 4.86 -4.41
N LEU A 41 5.40 5.72 -5.05
CA LEU A 41 6.60 6.33 -4.47
C LEU A 41 6.30 7.69 -3.83
N ALA A 42 5.12 7.82 -3.24
CA ALA A 42 4.66 9.07 -2.65
C ALA A 42 5.37 9.44 -1.35
N TYR A 43 5.93 8.44 -0.66
CA TYR A 43 6.64 8.60 0.61
C TYR A 43 8.16 8.48 0.42
N GLY A 44 8.91 9.25 1.20
CA GLY A 44 10.38 9.20 1.18
C GLY A 44 10.98 9.88 -0.05
N VAL A 45 11.85 9.17 -0.76
CA VAL A 45 12.62 9.68 -1.91
C VAL A 45 12.39 8.79 -3.12
N GLY A 46 12.06 9.37 -4.28
CA GLY A 46 11.92 8.55 -5.50
C GLY A 46 10.88 9.04 -6.50
N ALA A 47 9.97 9.93 -6.10
CA ALA A 47 8.90 10.42 -6.96
C ALA A 47 9.42 11.01 -8.29
N ASP A 48 10.45 11.88 -8.26
CA ASP A 48 11.07 12.45 -9.48
C ASP A 48 11.63 11.39 -10.42
N ALA A 49 12.28 10.36 -9.86
CA ALA A 49 12.78 9.24 -10.66
C ALA A 49 11.63 8.44 -11.28
N GLY A 50 10.53 8.28 -10.54
CA GLY A 50 9.29 7.66 -11.01
C GLY A 50 8.64 8.42 -12.16
N VAL A 51 8.55 9.75 -12.07
CA VAL A 51 8.08 10.64 -13.14
C VAL A 51 8.91 10.44 -14.43
N GLY A 52 10.24 10.43 -14.29
CA GLY A 52 11.15 10.20 -15.43
C GLY A 52 10.98 8.81 -16.05
N MET A 53 10.75 7.78 -15.23
CA MET A 53 10.50 6.41 -15.69
C MET A 53 9.17 6.31 -16.43
N LEU A 54 8.09 6.84 -15.86
CA LEU A 54 6.76 6.88 -16.47
C LEU A 54 6.79 7.58 -17.82
N LYS A 55 7.45 8.76 -17.93
CA LYS A 55 7.60 9.47 -19.18
C LYS A 55 8.15 8.58 -20.27
N GLN A 56 9.29 7.91 -20.04
CA GLN A 56 9.90 7.03 -21.02
C GLN A 56 9.04 5.81 -21.36
N MET A 57 8.35 5.23 -20.38
CA MET A 57 7.47 4.09 -20.60
C MET A 57 6.26 4.47 -21.47
N ILE A 58 5.61 5.59 -21.17
CA ILE A 58 4.44 6.06 -21.92
C ILE A 58 4.85 6.40 -23.36
N GLU A 59 5.89 7.22 -23.56
CA GLU A 59 6.40 7.61 -24.90
C GLU A 59 6.75 6.41 -25.78
N ARG A 60 7.40 5.40 -25.21
CA ARG A 60 7.97 4.30 -26.00
C ARG A 60 7.05 3.11 -26.19
N PHE A 61 6.12 2.89 -25.28
CA PHE A 61 5.36 1.64 -25.25
C PHE A 61 3.85 1.82 -25.22
N CYS A 62 3.34 2.94 -24.65
CA CYS A 62 1.91 3.13 -24.50
C CYS A 62 1.28 3.83 -25.70
N ILE A 63 1.91 4.89 -26.23
CA ILE A 63 1.35 5.62 -27.36
C ILE A 63 1.19 4.70 -28.57
N GLY A 64 -0.01 4.71 -29.18
CA GLY A 64 -0.40 3.85 -30.29
C GLY A 64 -0.77 2.41 -29.92
N ALA A 65 -0.58 1.98 -28.65
CA ALA A 65 -0.91 0.64 -28.21
C ALA A 65 -2.42 0.46 -27.97
N ASP A 66 -2.89 -0.79 -28.07
CA ASP A 66 -4.25 -1.19 -27.68
C ASP A 66 -4.32 -1.42 -26.16
N PRO A 67 -5.03 -0.55 -25.39
CA PRO A 67 -5.06 -0.64 -23.95
C PRO A 67 -5.76 -1.89 -23.40
N ARG A 68 -6.58 -2.57 -24.21
CA ARG A 68 -7.28 -3.80 -23.83
C ARG A 68 -6.35 -4.99 -23.65
N ARG A 69 -5.11 -4.90 -24.17
CA ARG A 69 -4.09 -5.96 -24.10
C ARG A 69 -3.20 -5.81 -22.86
N VAL A 70 -3.81 -5.74 -21.67
CA VAL A 70 -3.12 -5.46 -20.41
C VAL A 70 -1.96 -6.42 -20.16
N GLU A 71 -2.17 -7.73 -20.24
CA GLU A 71 -1.11 -8.75 -20.06
C GLU A 71 0.06 -8.58 -21.05
N SER A 72 -0.26 -8.27 -22.29
CA SER A 72 0.76 -8.05 -23.34
C SER A 72 1.59 -6.79 -23.06
N MET A 73 0.94 -5.72 -22.58
CA MET A 73 1.63 -4.50 -22.19
C MET A 73 2.50 -4.74 -20.98
N TRP A 74 1.98 -5.39 -19.95
CA TRP A 74 2.75 -5.76 -18.75
C TRP A 74 4.02 -6.55 -19.12
N HIS A 75 3.86 -7.58 -19.95
CA HIS A 75 4.99 -8.37 -20.43
C HIS A 75 5.98 -7.53 -21.25
N THR A 76 5.50 -6.60 -22.06
CA THR A 76 6.33 -5.68 -22.85
C THR A 76 7.15 -4.77 -21.93
N LEU A 77 6.51 -4.13 -20.96
CA LEU A 77 7.19 -3.27 -19.98
C LEU A 77 8.21 -4.05 -19.17
N TYR A 78 7.86 -5.24 -18.70
CA TYR A 78 8.77 -6.10 -17.93
C TYR A 78 9.99 -6.56 -18.73
N ARG A 79 9.83 -6.90 -20.03
CA ARG A 79 10.89 -7.50 -20.85
C ARG A 79 11.66 -6.50 -21.70
N ARG A 80 11.01 -5.46 -22.23
CA ARG A 80 11.60 -4.56 -23.24
C ARG A 80 12.14 -3.25 -22.66
N THR A 81 11.84 -2.92 -21.42
CA THR A 81 12.51 -1.81 -20.73
C THR A 81 13.96 -2.13 -20.40
N PHE A 82 14.38 -3.38 -20.57
CA PHE A 82 15.66 -3.95 -20.15
C PHE A 82 15.79 -4.10 -18.63
N TRP A 83 15.44 -3.05 -17.86
CA TRP A 83 15.55 -3.02 -16.40
C TRP A 83 14.33 -3.59 -15.65
N GLY A 84 13.28 -4.00 -16.35
CA GLY A 84 12.11 -4.63 -15.74
C GLY A 84 12.43 -5.96 -15.04
N GLN A 85 13.47 -6.66 -15.49
CA GLN A 85 13.93 -7.87 -14.83
C GLN A 85 14.89 -7.49 -13.68
N GLY A 86 14.41 -7.47 -12.45
CA GLY A 86 15.17 -7.07 -11.26
C GLY A 86 15.16 -5.56 -10.98
N GLY A 87 14.16 -4.82 -11.49
CA GLY A 87 14.17 -3.36 -11.59
C GLY A 87 13.96 -2.55 -10.32
N GLY A 88 13.33 -3.06 -9.28
CA GLY A 88 13.02 -2.32 -8.05
C GLY A 88 11.87 -1.29 -8.18
N PRO A 89 11.64 -0.46 -7.13
CA PRO A 89 10.39 0.31 -6.96
C PRO A 89 10.13 1.32 -8.06
N VAL A 90 11.15 1.99 -8.60
CA VAL A 90 10.97 2.98 -9.68
C VAL A 90 10.43 2.34 -10.96
N VAL A 91 11.01 1.20 -11.36
CA VAL A 91 10.59 0.50 -12.58
C VAL A 91 9.24 -0.15 -12.39
N TYR A 92 9.05 -0.86 -11.27
CA TYR A 92 7.78 -1.55 -11.02
C TYR A 92 6.65 -0.60 -10.67
N GLY A 93 6.94 0.52 -10.00
CA GLY A 93 5.97 1.58 -9.80
C GLY A 93 5.46 2.16 -11.12
N GLY A 94 6.35 2.39 -12.10
CA GLY A 94 5.95 2.79 -13.45
C GLY A 94 5.09 1.75 -14.16
N ILE A 95 5.44 0.46 -14.05
CA ILE A 95 4.63 -0.65 -14.59
C ILE A 95 3.26 -0.71 -13.90
N SER A 96 3.23 -0.56 -12.58
CA SER A 96 2.00 -0.61 -11.77
C SER A 96 1.00 0.48 -12.14
N ALA A 97 1.49 1.73 -12.26
CA ALA A 97 0.65 2.86 -12.63
C ALA A 97 0.03 2.66 -14.03
N ILE A 98 0.84 2.22 -15.00
CA ILE A 98 0.35 1.94 -16.35
C ILE A 98 -0.64 0.76 -16.35
N ASP A 99 -0.35 -0.31 -15.61
CA ASP A 99 -1.24 -1.48 -15.50
C ASP A 99 -2.63 -1.08 -14.95
N SER A 100 -2.66 -0.29 -13.88
CA SER A 100 -3.90 0.21 -13.28
C SER A 100 -4.69 1.09 -14.25
N ALA A 101 -4.01 1.99 -14.99
CA ALA A 101 -4.65 2.83 -16.00
C ALA A 101 -5.23 2.00 -17.17
N LEU A 102 -4.57 0.94 -17.59
CA LEU A 102 -5.08 0.05 -18.63
C LEU A 102 -6.29 -0.76 -18.16
N TRP A 103 -6.29 -1.25 -16.93
CA TRP A 103 -7.45 -1.91 -16.34
C TRP A 103 -8.62 -0.95 -16.19
N ASP A 104 -8.37 0.31 -15.82
CA ASP A 104 -9.39 1.35 -15.70
C ASP A 104 -10.05 1.64 -17.07
N ILE A 105 -9.24 1.84 -18.14
CA ILE A 105 -9.76 1.96 -19.52
C ILE A 105 -10.60 0.75 -19.88
N LYS A 106 -10.12 -0.45 -19.60
CA LYS A 106 -10.81 -1.69 -19.96
C LYS A 106 -12.13 -1.86 -19.23
N GLY A 107 -12.17 -1.52 -17.95
CA GLY A 107 -13.40 -1.52 -17.13
C GLY A 107 -14.41 -0.50 -17.63
N LYS A 108 -14.00 0.74 -17.84
CA LYS A 108 -14.84 1.82 -18.38
C LYS A 108 -15.39 1.48 -19.77
N ALA A 109 -14.55 0.99 -20.68
CA ALA A 109 -14.97 0.58 -22.02
C ALA A 109 -15.97 -0.59 -22.02
N ALA A 110 -15.90 -1.47 -21.01
CA ALA A 110 -16.84 -2.57 -20.82
C ALA A 110 -18.07 -2.16 -19.99
N SER A 111 -18.08 -0.97 -19.40
CA SER A 111 -19.09 -0.51 -18.41
C SER A 111 -19.19 -1.45 -17.21
N LEU A 112 -18.04 -1.99 -16.74
CA LEU A 112 -17.92 -2.91 -15.62
C LEU A 112 -16.81 -2.45 -14.66
N PRO A 113 -16.98 -2.67 -13.35
CA PRO A 113 -15.86 -2.56 -12.40
C PRO A 113 -14.76 -3.58 -12.75
N ILE A 114 -13.55 -3.31 -12.34
CA ILE A 114 -12.39 -4.16 -12.68
C ILE A 114 -12.55 -5.56 -12.07
N TYR A 115 -13.04 -5.69 -10.85
CA TYR A 115 -13.24 -7.00 -10.21
C TYR A 115 -14.16 -7.93 -11.02
N GLU A 116 -15.16 -7.40 -11.74
CA GLU A 116 -16.01 -8.22 -12.62
C GLU A 116 -15.21 -8.83 -13.79
N LEU A 117 -14.28 -8.04 -14.35
CA LEU A 117 -13.37 -8.53 -15.40
C LEU A 117 -12.32 -9.53 -14.86
N LEU A 118 -12.09 -9.54 -13.56
CA LEU A 118 -11.15 -10.42 -12.87
C LEU A 118 -11.80 -11.72 -12.31
N GLY A 119 -13.12 -11.87 -12.43
CA GLY A 119 -13.82 -13.08 -12.02
C GLY A 119 -15.03 -12.87 -11.12
N GLY A 120 -15.32 -11.62 -10.76
CA GLY A 120 -16.45 -11.23 -9.92
C GLY A 120 -16.14 -11.18 -8.43
N LYS A 121 -17.10 -10.66 -7.66
CA LYS A 121 -16.99 -10.51 -6.21
C LYS A 121 -16.92 -11.86 -5.48
N THR A 122 -16.03 -11.95 -4.50
CA THR A 122 -15.99 -13.04 -3.50
C THR A 122 -16.56 -12.58 -2.15
N ARG A 123 -16.82 -11.28 -1.99
CA ARG A 123 -17.41 -10.61 -0.81
C ARG A 123 -18.17 -9.36 -1.23
N ASP A 124 -19.03 -8.84 -0.37
CA ASP A 124 -19.81 -7.62 -0.64
C ASP A 124 -19.22 -6.38 0.03
N GLU A 125 -18.35 -6.57 1.01
CA GLU A 125 -17.65 -5.51 1.75
C GLU A 125 -16.20 -5.89 2.02
N ILE A 126 -15.35 -4.88 2.21
CA ILE A 126 -13.93 -5.00 2.55
C ILE A 126 -13.76 -4.54 3.99
N ARG A 127 -13.16 -5.38 4.84
CA ARG A 127 -12.68 -4.98 6.16
C ARG A 127 -11.39 -4.18 6.01
N VAL A 128 -11.29 -3.07 6.75
CA VAL A 128 -10.10 -2.21 6.76
C VAL A 128 -9.57 -2.00 8.18
N TYR A 129 -8.27 -1.73 8.30
CA TYR A 129 -7.68 -1.25 9.55
C TYR A 129 -7.22 0.19 9.42
N ALA A 130 -7.32 0.99 10.47
CA ALA A 130 -6.78 2.34 10.47
C ALA A 130 -5.25 2.32 10.66
N ASN A 131 -4.54 3.08 9.81
CA ASN A 131 -3.15 3.45 10.01
C ASN A 131 -3.03 4.98 10.11
N GLY A 132 -1.90 5.48 10.66
CA GLY A 132 -1.65 6.91 10.79
C GLY A 132 -2.34 7.60 11.99
N TRP A 133 -3.22 6.94 12.70
CA TRP A 133 -3.97 7.48 13.85
C TRP A 133 -3.08 7.92 15.03
N TYR A 134 -1.88 7.37 15.17
CA TYR A 134 -0.88 7.72 16.19
C TYR A 134 0.00 8.91 15.81
N ALA A 135 -0.36 9.64 14.76
CA ALA A 135 0.35 10.84 14.31
C ALA A 135 -0.65 11.87 13.77
N THR A 136 -0.40 13.14 14.07
CA THR A 136 -1.16 14.25 13.50
C THR A 136 -0.30 15.01 12.48
N HIS A 137 -0.95 15.47 11.41
CA HIS A 137 -0.33 16.34 10.42
C HIS A 137 -0.96 17.71 10.52
N THR A 138 -0.21 18.69 11.02
CA THR A 138 -0.70 20.07 11.15
C THR A 138 0.25 21.00 10.40
N ASN A 139 -0.24 21.67 9.36
CA ASN A 139 0.54 22.59 8.51
C ASN A 139 1.80 21.96 7.92
N GLY A 140 1.75 20.68 7.54
CA GLY A 140 2.88 19.93 6.99
C GLY A 140 3.91 19.49 8.04
N VAL A 141 3.60 19.62 9.33
CA VAL A 141 4.42 19.10 10.43
C VAL A 141 3.74 17.86 10.99
N ARG A 142 4.44 16.74 10.94
CA ARG A 142 4.01 15.49 11.58
C ARG A 142 4.39 15.54 13.06
N THR A 143 3.41 15.35 13.94
CA THR A 143 3.60 15.11 15.37
C THR A 143 3.11 13.71 15.69
N SER A 144 4.01 12.84 16.15
CA SER A 144 3.66 11.47 16.51
C SER A 144 3.49 11.32 18.03
N CYS A 145 2.63 10.41 18.45
CA CYS A 145 2.59 9.98 19.83
C CYS A 145 3.97 9.50 20.28
N ASN A 146 4.34 9.78 21.51
CA ASN A 146 5.61 9.36 22.10
C ASN A 146 5.40 8.53 23.35
N ALA A 147 4.73 9.10 24.37
CA ALA A 147 4.44 8.38 25.60
C ALA A 147 3.41 7.26 25.39
N PRO A 148 3.50 6.12 26.12
CA PRO A 148 2.53 5.04 26.03
C PRO A 148 1.07 5.49 26.20
N GLN A 149 0.81 6.42 27.11
CA GLN A 149 -0.53 6.96 27.35
C GLN A 149 -1.12 7.68 26.13
N GLU A 150 -0.30 8.42 25.39
CA GLU A 150 -0.72 9.12 24.17
C GLU A 150 -1.16 8.12 23.07
N TYR A 151 -0.48 6.96 22.97
CA TYR A 151 -0.90 5.88 22.07
C TYR A 151 -2.24 5.28 22.48
N GLY A 152 -2.47 5.07 23.80
CA GLY A 152 -3.75 4.57 24.31
C GLY A 152 -4.90 5.54 24.04
N GLU A 153 -4.69 6.85 24.29
CA GLU A 153 -5.69 7.90 24.05
C GLU A 153 -6.02 8.01 22.56
N ALA A 154 -5.02 8.10 21.69
CA ALA A 154 -5.22 8.16 20.24
C ALA A 154 -5.89 6.89 19.67
N ALA A 155 -5.63 5.72 20.25
CA ALA A 155 -6.30 4.48 19.87
C ALA A 155 -7.80 4.51 20.20
N LEU A 156 -8.18 5.08 21.36
CA LEU A 156 -9.60 5.28 21.72
C LEU A 156 -10.31 6.21 20.74
N ASP A 157 -9.65 7.28 20.30
CA ASP A 157 -10.21 8.19 19.29
C ASP A 157 -10.46 7.45 17.97
N ALA A 158 -9.51 6.63 17.50
CA ALA A 158 -9.68 5.83 16.30
C ALA A 158 -10.82 4.78 16.43
N VAL A 159 -11.00 4.18 17.61
CA VAL A 159 -12.14 3.29 17.89
C VAL A 159 -13.45 4.08 17.90
N ALA A 160 -13.45 5.30 18.45
CA ALA A 160 -14.63 6.17 18.43
C ALA A 160 -15.02 6.60 17.00
N ASP A 161 -14.05 6.72 16.08
CA ASP A 161 -14.27 6.93 14.65
C ASP A 161 -14.81 5.67 13.93
N GLY A 162 -14.94 4.54 14.65
CA GLY A 162 -15.57 3.32 14.16
C GLY A 162 -14.60 2.24 13.68
N PHE A 163 -13.30 2.33 13.97
CA PHE A 163 -12.33 1.31 13.58
C PHE A 163 -12.22 0.17 14.61
N ASP A 164 -12.29 -1.07 14.15
CA ASP A 164 -12.13 -2.31 14.93
C ASP A 164 -10.77 -2.99 14.74
N ALA A 165 -9.85 -2.34 14.00
CA ALA A 165 -8.49 -2.81 13.75
C ALA A 165 -7.54 -1.61 13.57
N LEU A 166 -6.40 -1.61 14.26
CA LEU A 166 -5.48 -0.47 14.38
C LEU A 166 -4.03 -0.90 14.17
N LYS A 167 -3.36 -0.38 13.10
CA LYS A 167 -1.92 -0.60 12.88
C LYS A 167 -1.10 0.59 13.39
N PHE A 168 0.05 0.30 14.00
CA PHE A 168 1.00 1.33 14.45
C PHE A 168 2.41 0.77 14.58
N ASP A 169 3.40 1.66 14.47
CA ASP A 169 4.81 1.36 14.72
C ASP A 169 5.23 1.85 16.11
N PRO A 170 5.38 0.93 17.10
CA PRO A 170 5.82 1.29 18.44
C PRO A 170 7.33 1.56 18.54
N PHE A 171 8.11 1.28 17.48
CA PHE A 171 9.57 1.36 17.48
C PHE A 171 10.11 2.66 16.86
N ALA A 172 9.35 3.29 15.96
CA ALA A 172 9.82 4.39 15.11
C ALA A 172 10.19 5.67 15.88
N VAL A 173 9.55 5.93 17.03
CA VAL A 173 9.79 7.15 17.81
C VAL A 173 10.69 6.86 19.02
N THR A 174 11.78 7.63 19.14
CA THR A 174 12.71 7.56 20.27
C THR A 174 12.07 8.06 21.58
N PRO A 175 12.70 7.82 22.77
CA PRO A 175 12.21 8.41 24.02
C PRO A 175 12.15 9.96 24.00
N ASP A 176 12.99 10.60 23.17
CA ASP A 176 13.03 12.06 23.02
C ASP A 176 12.01 12.59 22.01
N GLY A 177 11.17 11.72 21.43
CA GLY A 177 10.14 12.08 20.45
C GLY A 177 10.65 12.20 19.01
N GLU A 178 11.90 11.85 18.75
CA GLU A 178 12.49 11.92 17.42
C GLU A 178 12.19 10.64 16.62
N TRP A 179 11.90 10.80 15.33
CA TRP A 179 11.71 9.69 14.43
C TRP A 179 13.05 9.03 14.08
N SER A 180 13.22 7.73 14.34
CA SER A 180 14.48 7.01 14.14
C SER A 180 14.29 5.54 13.76
N TYR A 181 14.93 5.13 12.66
CA TYR A 181 14.89 3.76 12.12
C TYR A 181 16.22 3.01 12.29
N VAL A 182 16.97 3.16 13.38
CA VAL A 182 18.42 2.91 13.30
C VAL A 182 18.92 1.63 13.96
N GLU A 183 18.13 0.85 14.70
CA GLU A 183 18.74 -0.09 15.63
C GLU A 183 18.43 -1.56 15.35
N ARG A 184 19.32 -2.22 14.58
CA ARG A 184 19.28 -3.70 14.42
C ARG A 184 19.41 -4.44 15.77
N ASN A 185 20.17 -3.90 16.71
CA ASN A 185 20.25 -4.38 18.08
C ASN A 185 19.48 -3.42 18.99
N LEU A 186 18.26 -3.79 19.34
CA LEU A 186 17.34 -2.93 20.07
C LEU A 186 17.80 -2.80 21.54
N PRO A 187 18.13 -1.58 22.03
CA PRO A 187 18.47 -1.36 23.42
C PRO A 187 17.30 -1.72 24.35
N ARG A 188 17.61 -2.21 25.54
CA ARG A 188 16.58 -2.61 26.53
C ARG A 188 15.57 -1.50 26.83
N GLU A 189 16.02 -0.25 26.90
CA GLU A 189 15.15 0.90 27.13
C GLU A 189 14.13 1.07 26.00
N ARG A 190 14.59 1.01 24.73
CA ARG A 190 13.76 1.07 23.55
C ARG A 190 12.78 -0.11 23.47
N ALA A 191 13.26 -1.32 23.78
CA ALA A 191 12.44 -2.52 23.85
C ALA A 191 11.31 -2.38 24.88
N ASN A 192 11.64 -1.87 26.08
CA ASN A 192 10.65 -1.64 27.13
C ASN A 192 9.64 -0.55 26.76
N LEU A 193 10.08 0.52 26.09
CA LEU A 193 9.18 1.59 25.64
C LEU A 193 8.22 1.09 24.56
N ALA A 194 8.72 0.33 23.57
CA ALA A 194 7.88 -0.24 22.52
C ALA A 194 6.82 -1.19 23.09
N GLU A 195 7.20 -2.07 24.02
CA GLU A 195 6.25 -2.94 24.72
C GLU A 195 5.22 -2.15 25.54
N ALA A 196 5.65 -1.09 26.25
CA ALA A 196 4.76 -0.25 27.03
C ALA A 196 3.71 0.47 26.15
N ARG A 197 4.08 0.89 24.94
CA ARG A 197 3.16 1.47 23.96
C ARG A 197 2.10 0.46 23.51
N VAL A 198 2.51 -0.76 23.19
CA VAL A 198 1.59 -1.84 22.79
C VAL A 198 0.67 -2.22 23.96
N ALA A 199 1.21 -2.31 25.18
CA ALA A 199 0.42 -2.57 26.39
C ALA A 199 -0.65 -1.49 26.61
N ALA A 200 -0.28 -0.21 26.48
CA ALA A 200 -1.20 0.91 26.66
C ALA A 200 -2.34 0.91 25.62
N VAL A 201 -2.03 0.61 24.35
CA VAL A 201 -3.05 0.46 23.30
C VAL A 201 -4.00 -0.70 23.66
N ARG A 202 -3.47 -1.88 23.96
CA ARG A 202 -4.29 -3.06 24.30
C ARG A 202 -5.15 -2.82 25.54
N GLU A 203 -4.62 -2.18 26.59
CA GLU A 203 -5.38 -1.83 27.79
C GLU A 203 -6.51 -0.85 27.47
N ALA A 204 -6.26 0.14 26.61
CA ALA A 204 -7.24 1.15 26.23
C ALA A 204 -8.38 0.55 25.39
N VAL A 205 -8.07 -0.20 24.33
CA VAL A 205 -9.08 -0.66 23.35
C VAL A 205 -9.75 -1.98 23.72
N GLY A 206 -9.22 -2.72 24.70
CA GLY A 206 -9.76 -4.02 25.10
C GLY A 206 -9.43 -5.16 24.12
N PRO A 207 -9.97 -6.37 24.34
CA PRO A 207 -9.62 -7.57 23.56
C PRO A 207 -10.32 -7.66 22.20
N ASP A 208 -11.39 -6.91 21.96
CA ASP A 208 -12.25 -7.06 20.78
C ASP A 208 -11.77 -6.21 19.58
N VAL A 209 -10.76 -5.34 19.78
CA VAL A 209 -10.13 -4.56 18.72
C VAL A 209 -8.82 -5.23 18.30
N ASP A 210 -8.65 -5.49 17.02
CA ASP A 210 -7.39 -6.03 16.51
C ASP A 210 -6.29 -4.97 16.55
N ILE A 211 -5.11 -5.33 17.06
CA ILE A 211 -3.92 -4.49 17.00
C ILE A 211 -2.88 -5.11 16.06
N LEU A 212 -2.30 -4.31 15.19
CA LEU A 212 -1.37 -4.72 14.16
C LEU A 212 -0.05 -3.97 14.39
N ILE A 213 1.05 -4.71 14.45
CA ILE A 213 2.34 -4.15 14.86
C ILE A 213 3.26 -4.02 13.65
N GLU A 214 3.69 -2.80 13.38
CA GLU A 214 4.64 -2.45 12.34
C GLU A 214 6.06 -2.31 12.91
N VAL A 215 7.08 -2.69 12.13
CA VAL A 215 8.51 -2.56 12.49
C VAL A 215 9.36 -1.91 11.40
N HIS A 216 8.87 -1.86 10.16
CA HIS A 216 9.59 -1.31 9.00
C HIS A 216 10.99 -1.91 8.75
N GLY A 217 11.19 -3.17 9.08
CA GLY A 217 12.43 -3.90 8.80
C GLY A 217 13.67 -3.46 9.61
N VAL A 218 13.49 -2.65 10.67
CA VAL A 218 14.60 -2.01 11.38
C VAL A 218 15.32 -2.93 12.36
N LEU A 219 14.70 -4.01 12.84
CA LEU A 219 15.30 -4.90 13.83
C LEU A 219 16.22 -5.94 13.19
N GLY A 220 17.25 -6.33 13.93
CA GLY A 220 17.99 -7.55 13.64
C GLY A 220 17.22 -8.79 14.11
N THR A 221 17.47 -9.95 13.51
CA THR A 221 16.73 -11.19 13.75
C THR A 221 16.59 -11.57 15.24
N ALA A 222 17.64 -11.36 16.05
CA ALA A 222 17.59 -11.68 17.49
C ALA A 222 16.61 -10.74 18.23
N SER A 223 16.71 -9.43 17.97
CA SER A 223 15.82 -8.43 18.57
C SER A 223 14.37 -8.61 18.11
N ALA A 224 14.16 -8.94 16.83
CA ALA A 224 12.82 -9.21 16.27
C ALA A 224 12.16 -10.43 16.96
N ILE A 225 12.91 -11.52 17.18
CA ILE A 225 12.42 -12.71 17.90
C ILE A 225 12.13 -12.39 19.37
N GLU A 226 13.03 -11.66 20.05
CA GLU A 226 12.82 -11.24 21.43
C GLU A 226 11.55 -10.40 21.56
N MET A 227 11.40 -9.36 20.73
CA MET A 227 10.24 -8.48 20.75
C MET A 227 8.94 -9.20 20.37
N GLY A 228 8.95 -10.00 19.32
CA GLY A 228 7.76 -10.77 18.94
C GLY A 228 7.25 -11.70 20.06
N ARG A 229 8.17 -12.33 20.81
CA ARG A 229 7.79 -13.14 21.97
C ARG A 229 7.26 -12.30 23.15
N ARG A 230 7.82 -11.11 23.38
CA ARG A 230 7.33 -10.18 24.40
C ARG A 230 5.94 -9.64 24.04
N LEU A 231 5.73 -9.30 22.77
CA LEU A 231 4.48 -8.70 22.28
C LEU A 231 3.35 -9.72 22.13
N ALA A 232 3.64 -11.01 22.01
CA ALA A 232 2.63 -12.05 21.83
C ALA A 232 1.56 -12.09 22.94
N GLN A 233 1.89 -11.66 24.18
CA GLN A 233 0.93 -11.59 25.29
C GLN A 233 -0.21 -10.57 25.07
N TYR A 234 -0.02 -9.62 24.14
CA TYR A 234 -1.00 -8.59 23.77
C TYR A 234 -1.87 -9.00 22.59
N ASP A 235 -1.73 -10.23 22.09
CA ASP A 235 -2.51 -10.82 21.01
C ASP A 235 -2.59 -9.93 19.76
N PRO A 236 -1.44 -9.58 19.11
CA PRO A 236 -1.46 -8.83 17.87
C PRO A 236 -1.98 -9.69 16.72
N PHE A 237 -2.75 -9.07 15.81
CA PHE A 237 -3.25 -9.71 14.60
C PHE A 237 -2.13 -10.14 13.66
N PHE A 238 -1.09 -9.29 13.51
CA PHE A 238 0.17 -9.63 12.84
C PHE A 238 1.37 -8.80 13.34
N TYR A 239 2.56 -9.23 12.96
CA TYR A 239 3.84 -8.58 13.19
C TYR A 239 4.50 -8.32 11.83
N GLU A 240 4.42 -7.07 11.36
CA GLU A 240 4.80 -6.65 10.02
C GLU A 240 6.27 -6.26 9.96
N GLU A 241 6.94 -6.72 8.88
CA GLU A 241 8.34 -6.45 8.58
C GLU A 241 9.29 -6.48 9.79
N PRO A 242 9.29 -7.55 10.59
CA PRO A 242 10.11 -7.62 11.81
C PRO A 242 11.61 -7.50 11.53
N VAL A 243 12.05 -7.83 10.31
CA VAL A 243 13.44 -7.76 9.83
C VAL A 243 13.46 -7.26 8.39
N ASP A 244 14.65 -6.86 7.92
CA ASP A 244 14.89 -6.44 6.54
C ASP A 244 14.30 -7.43 5.53
N ALA A 245 13.46 -6.92 4.62
CA ALA A 245 12.75 -7.71 3.62
C ALA A 245 13.67 -8.33 2.54
N MET A 246 14.96 -7.98 2.48
CA MET A 246 15.88 -8.52 1.47
C MET A 246 16.52 -9.86 1.87
N ASN A 247 16.17 -10.41 3.04
CA ASN A 247 16.73 -11.67 3.51
C ASN A 247 15.64 -12.62 4.01
N VAL A 248 15.18 -13.50 3.12
CA VAL A 248 14.13 -14.47 3.42
C VAL A 248 14.51 -15.45 4.56
N GLU A 249 15.79 -15.80 4.72
CA GLU A 249 16.23 -16.72 5.78
C GLU A 249 16.11 -16.08 7.17
N CYS A 250 16.35 -14.76 7.26
CA CYS A 250 16.13 -14.03 8.51
C CYS A 250 14.63 -13.96 8.83
N MET A 251 13.80 -13.69 7.84
CA MET A 251 12.34 -13.68 8.01
C MET A 251 11.81 -15.06 8.42
N LEU A 252 12.21 -16.12 7.72
CA LEU A 252 11.86 -17.50 8.06
C LEU A 252 12.24 -17.86 9.50
N LYS A 253 13.43 -17.41 9.94
CA LYS A 253 13.86 -17.65 11.32
C LYS A 253 12.98 -16.91 12.33
N VAL A 254 12.50 -15.72 12.02
CA VAL A 254 11.53 -15.00 12.88
C VAL A 254 10.20 -15.75 12.91
N SER A 255 9.63 -16.07 11.75
CA SER A 255 8.37 -16.80 11.63
C SER A 255 8.37 -18.11 12.43
N GLN A 256 9.45 -18.87 12.39
CA GLN A 256 9.57 -20.14 13.15
C GLN A 256 9.73 -19.96 14.67
N ASN A 257 9.97 -18.75 15.18
CA ASN A 257 10.30 -18.50 16.59
C ASN A 257 9.39 -17.52 17.30
N VAL A 258 8.44 -16.91 16.59
CA VAL A 258 7.47 -15.93 17.10
C VAL A 258 6.06 -16.50 16.92
N PRO A 259 5.20 -16.49 17.95
CA PRO A 259 3.85 -17.05 17.85
C PRO A 259 2.81 -16.04 17.35
N ILE A 260 3.23 -14.94 16.72
CA ILE A 260 2.37 -13.95 16.07
C ILE A 260 2.48 -14.19 14.56
N PRO A 261 1.39 -14.13 13.77
CA PRO A 261 1.46 -14.20 12.31
C PRO A 261 2.42 -13.14 11.74
N ILE A 262 3.28 -13.53 10.82
CA ILE A 262 4.27 -12.64 10.20
C ILE A 262 3.73 -12.10 8.88
N ALA A 263 3.75 -10.77 8.75
CA ALA A 263 3.35 -10.08 7.55
C ALA A 263 4.55 -9.32 6.93
N ALA A 264 4.65 -9.30 5.60
CA ALA A 264 5.58 -8.44 4.86
C ALA A 264 5.26 -8.43 3.37
N GLY A 265 5.78 -7.43 2.63
CA GLY A 265 5.63 -7.42 1.19
C GLY A 265 5.72 -6.07 0.51
N GLU A 266 5.64 -4.95 1.23
CA GLU A 266 5.71 -3.61 0.66
C GLU A 266 7.02 -3.33 -0.10
N ARG A 267 8.10 -4.01 0.26
CA ARG A 267 9.43 -3.93 -0.38
C ARG A 267 9.74 -5.11 -1.29
N LEU A 268 8.74 -5.97 -1.60
CA LEU A 268 8.86 -7.09 -2.53
C LEU A 268 8.09 -6.79 -3.82
N TYR A 269 8.73 -7.03 -4.94
CA TYR A 269 8.17 -6.67 -6.24
C TYR A 269 7.99 -7.89 -7.11
N THR A 270 6.85 -7.98 -7.79
CA THR A 270 6.43 -9.06 -8.68
C THR A 270 6.40 -10.44 -8.00
N ARG A 271 5.70 -11.40 -8.61
CA ARG A 271 5.71 -12.81 -8.13
C ARG A 271 7.11 -13.41 -8.01
N TYR A 272 8.09 -12.83 -8.71
CA TYR A 272 9.48 -13.31 -8.63
C TYR A 272 10.14 -12.92 -7.32
N GLY A 273 9.86 -11.72 -6.78
CA GLY A 273 10.33 -11.29 -5.47
C GLY A 273 9.62 -12.03 -4.33
N PHE A 274 8.32 -12.29 -4.47
CA PHE A 274 7.52 -13.03 -3.48
C PHE A 274 7.81 -14.54 -3.47
N ARG A 275 8.34 -15.12 -4.55
CA ARG A 275 8.48 -16.56 -4.72
C ARG A 275 9.13 -17.26 -3.54
N GLU A 276 10.30 -16.82 -3.10
CA GLU A 276 11.02 -17.49 -2.01
C GLU A 276 10.29 -17.39 -0.67
N TYR A 277 9.60 -16.29 -0.43
CA TYR A 277 8.78 -16.08 0.76
C TYR A 277 7.60 -17.03 0.82
N ILE A 278 6.95 -17.24 -0.34
CA ILE A 278 5.82 -18.16 -0.49
C ILE A 278 6.30 -19.61 -0.35
N GLU A 279 7.28 -20.04 -1.16
CA GLU A 279 7.75 -21.43 -1.21
C GLU A 279 8.35 -21.91 0.11
N LYS A 280 9.01 -21.01 0.87
CA LYS A 280 9.57 -21.30 2.19
C LYS A 280 8.57 -21.12 3.32
N GLN A 281 7.38 -20.58 3.03
CA GLN A 281 6.38 -20.23 4.04
C GLN A 281 7.01 -19.34 5.15
N ALA A 282 7.76 -18.31 4.71
CA ALA A 282 8.43 -17.38 5.61
C ALA A 282 7.50 -16.26 6.12
N LEU A 283 6.30 -16.18 5.56
CA LEU A 283 5.23 -15.25 5.92
C LEU A 283 3.91 -16.02 6.07
N ASP A 284 3.00 -15.48 6.85
CA ASP A 284 1.61 -15.91 6.96
C ASP A 284 0.69 -15.00 6.13
N ILE A 285 1.10 -13.74 5.98
CA ILE A 285 0.35 -12.71 5.26
C ILE A 285 1.30 -11.97 4.31
N LEU A 286 0.93 -11.94 3.02
CA LEU A 286 1.66 -11.20 2.00
C LEU A 286 1.06 -9.81 1.82
N GLN A 287 1.92 -8.78 1.73
CA GLN A 287 1.53 -7.37 1.64
C GLN A 287 2.05 -6.70 0.35
N PRO A 288 1.67 -7.20 -0.85
CA PRO A 288 2.06 -6.54 -2.10
C PRO A 288 1.36 -5.19 -2.23
N ASP A 289 2.11 -4.14 -2.60
CA ASP A 289 1.56 -2.83 -2.91
C ASP A 289 1.11 -2.76 -4.38
N MET A 290 -0.14 -2.31 -4.64
CA MET A 290 -0.68 -2.18 -5.99
C MET A 290 0.13 -1.24 -6.87
N GLY A 291 0.61 -0.14 -6.32
CA GLY A 291 1.39 0.87 -7.02
C GLY A 291 2.88 0.56 -7.13
N LEU A 292 3.37 -0.58 -6.57
CA LEU A 292 4.79 -0.96 -6.58
C LEU A 292 5.06 -2.40 -7.01
N ALA A 293 4.17 -3.35 -6.74
CA ALA A 293 4.44 -4.77 -6.97
C ALA A 293 4.24 -5.22 -8.44
N GLY A 294 3.79 -4.34 -9.31
CA GLY A 294 3.53 -4.60 -10.72
C GLY A 294 2.06 -4.45 -11.14
N GLY A 295 1.24 -3.77 -10.33
CA GLY A 295 -0.16 -3.48 -10.62
C GLY A 295 -1.12 -4.64 -10.36
N ILE A 296 -2.38 -4.43 -10.70
CA ILE A 296 -3.48 -5.38 -10.52
C ILE A 296 -3.18 -6.74 -11.18
N THR A 297 -2.65 -6.70 -12.40
CA THR A 297 -2.27 -7.92 -13.16
C THR A 297 -1.30 -8.81 -12.40
N GLU A 298 -0.27 -8.23 -11.79
CA GLU A 298 0.77 -8.99 -11.12
C GLU A 298 0.37 -9.40 -9.71
N VAL A 299 -0.28 -8.49 -8.96
CA VAL A 299 -0.69 -8.80 -7.58
C VAL A 299 -1.77 -9.88 -7.55
N LYS A 300 -2.68 -9.92 -8.54
CA LYS A 300 -3.60 -11.07 -8.68
C LYS A 300 -2.87 -12.40 -8.84
N LYS A 301 -1.76 -12.43 -9.56
CA LYS A 301 -0.93 -13.65 -9.72
C LYS A 301 -0.19 -14.00 -8.42
N ILE A 302 0.28 -12.99 -7.68
CA ILE A 302 0.87 -13.18 -6.35
C ILE A 302 -0.16 -13.80 -5.41
N ALA A 303 -1.39 -13.27 -5.37
CA ALA A 303 -2.48 -13.78 -4.54
C ALA A 303 -2.81 -15.25 -4.88
N ALA A 304 -2.98 -15.58 -6.17
CA ALA A 304 -3.25 -16.94 -6.61
C ALA A 304 -2.09 -17.92 -6.31
N TYR A 305 -0.85 -17.43 -6.33
CA TYR A 305 0.31 -18.23 -5.95
C TYR A 305 0.36 -18.47 -4.44
N ALA A 306 0.11 -17.43 -3.63
CA ALA A 306 0.03 -17.50 -2.18
C ALA A 306 -1.05 -18.49 -1.70
N GLU A 307 -2.22 -18.48 -2.35
CA GLU A 307 -3.34 -19.39 -2.02
C GLU A 307 -2.94 -20.86 -2.08
N THR A 308 -2.03 -21.24 -2.99
CA THR A 308 -1.57 -22.64 -3.09
C THR A 308 -0.72 -23.09 -1.90
N TYR A 309 -0.30 -22.16 -1.05
CA TYR A 309 0.44 -22.39 0.19
C TYR A 309 -0.35 -22.01 1.44
N ASP A 310 -1.67 -21.78 1.29
CA ASP A 310 -2.60 -21.42 2.38
C ASP A 310 -2.23 -20.07 3.06
N LEU A 311 -1.65 -19.13 2.27
CA LEU A 311 -1.22 -17.81 2.74
C LEU A 311 -2.26 -16.76 2.41
N HIS A 312 -2.46 -15.82 3.33
CA HIS A 312 -3.34 -14.66 3.14
C HIS A 312 -2.67 -13.51 2.41
N VAL A 313 -3.50 -12.63 1.86
CA VAL A 313 -3.07 -11.38 1.23
C VAL A 313 -3.76 -10.20 1.91
N GLN A 314 -2.97 -9.22 2.29
CA GLN A 314 -3.37 -7.91 2.78
C GLN A 314 -2.55 -6.88 2.01
N PRO A 315 -3.09 -6.24 0.97
CA PRO A 315 -2.31 -5.29 0.20
C PRO A 315 -1.84 -4.10 1.05
N HIS A 316 -0.53 -3.81 0.98
CA HIS A 316 0.03 -2.58 1.51
C HIS A 316 -0.53 -1.39 0.72
N ASN A 317 -0.83 -0.28 1.39
CA ASN A 317 -1.39 0.90 0.76
C ASN A 317 -1.01 2.19 1.49
N TYR A 318 0.23 2.65 1.35
CA TYR A 318 0.60 4.01 1.76
C TYR A 318 0.82 4.90 0.53
N ALA A 319 -0.26 5.19 -0.17
CA ALA A 319 -0.30 5.95 -1.41
C ALA A 319 -1.57 6.84 -1.45
N GLY A 320 -1.88 7.44 -2.58
CA GLY A 320 -3.08 8.26 -2.75
C GLY A 320 -4.33 7.44 -3.09
N PRO A 321 -5.47 8.13 -3.33
CA PRO A 321 -6.77 7.49 -3.48
C PRO A 321 -6.91 6.63 -4.75
N VAL A 322 -6.05 6.81 -5.76
CA VAL A 322 -6.08 5.98 -6.97
C VAL A 322 -5.48 4.60 -6.67
N ASN A 323 -4.42 4.51 -5.86
CA ASN A 323 -3.86 3.24 -5.40
C ASN A 323 -4.82 2.52 -4.45
N THR A 324 -5.50 3.26 -3.56
CA THR A 324 -6.58 2.74 -2.72
C THR A 324 -7.67 2.10 -3.58
N ALA A 325 -8.11 2.78 -4.64
CA ALA A 325 -9.12 2.26 -5.54
C ALA A 325 -8.67 0.97 -6.26
N ALA A 326 -7.40 0.90 -6.69
CA ALA A 326 -6.84 -0.31 -7.30
C ALA A 326 -6.81 -1.49 -6.32
N SER A 327 -6.47 -1.24 -5.05
CA SER A 327 -6.49 -2.24 -3.98
C SER A 327 -7.90 -2.77 -3.75
N VAL A 328 -8.90 -1.90 -3.63
CA VAL A 328 -10.31 -2.27 -3.45
C VAL A 328 -10.82 -3.17 -4.58
N GLN A 329 -10.43 -2.91 -5.84
CA GLN A 329 -10.83 -3.73 -6.98
C GLN A 329 -10.23 -5.16 -6.90
N LEU A 330 -9.02 -5.30 -6.41
CA LEU A 330 -8.41 -6.63 -6.22
C LEU A 330 -9.00 -7.36 -5.02
N ASP A 331 -9.12 -6.67 -3.88
CA ASP A 331 -9.64 -7.23 -2.64
C ASP A 331 -11.05 -7.80 -2.80
N ALA A 332 -11.84 -7.18 -3.67
CA ALA A 332 -13.18 -7.64 -4.01
C ALA A 332 -13.21 -9.07 -4.60
N CYS A 333 -12.15 -9.48 -5.32
CA CYS A 333 -12.19 -10.69 -6.16
C CYS A 333 -11.15 -11.78 -5.83
N ILE A 334 -10.21 -11.54 -4.90
CA ILE A 334 -9.30 -12.60 -4.45
C ILE A 334 -9.88 -13.35 -3.25
N THR A 335 -9.69 -14.66 -3.22
CA THR A 335 -10.29 -15.56 -2.22
C THR A 335 -9.58 -15.52 -0.88
N ASN A 336 -8.27 -15.29 -0.89
CA ASN A 336 -7.39 -15.29 0.28
C ASN A 336 -7.11 -13.90 0.86
N PHE A 337 -7.94 -12.89 0.55
CA PHE A 337 -7.91 -11.57 1.20
C PHE A 337 -8.30 -11.67 2.67
N ILE A 338 -7.65 -10.89 3.54
CA ILE A 338 -7.94 -10.90 4.98
C ILE A 338 -8.39 -9.53 5.51
N ILE A 339 -7.66 -8.45 5.21
CA ILE A 339 -7.96 -7.08 5.65
C ILE A 339 -7.21 -6.09 4.75
N GLN A 340 -7.69 -4.86 4.59
CA GLN A 340 -7.03 -3.83 3.79
C GLN A 340 -6.44 -2.72 4.66
N GLU A 341 -5.25 -2.27 4.32
CA GLU A 341 -4.63 -1.08 4.89
C GLU A 341 -5.37 0.19 4.49
N TRP A 342 -5.63 1.05 5.48
CA TRP A 342 -6.44 2.23 5.29
C TRP A 342 -5.87 3.45 5.99
N PHE A 343 -5.82 4.59 5.29
CA PHE A 343 -5.37 5.86 5.84
C PHE A 343 -6.51 6.87 5.93
N PRO A 344 -7.41 6.74 6.93
CA PRO A 344 -8.57 7.64 7.06
C PRO A 344 -8.18 9.06 7.46
N TYR A 345 -6.95 9.25 7.93
CA TYR A 345 -6.42 10.52 8.43
C TYR A 345 -5.49 11.23 7.45
N HIS A 346 -5.57 10.88 6.15
CA HIS A 346 -4.89 11.64 5.11
C HIS A 346 -5.30 13.12 5.11
N GLU A 347 -4.35 14.01 4.77
CA GLU A 347 -4.70 15.41 4.53
C GLU A 347 -5.76 15.50 3.43
N GLN A 348 -6.77 16.36 3.62
CA GLN A 348 -7.89 16.52 2.70
C GLN A 348 -7.44 16.79 1.26
N GLY A 349 -6.35 17.55 1.07
CA GLY A 349 -5.79 17.82 -0.26
C GLY A 349 -5.27 16.59 -1.01
N ILE A 350 -5.03 15.46 -0.32
CA ILE A 350 -4.72 14.18 -0.96
C ILE A 350 -6.01 13.47 -1.38
N LEU A 351 -7.02 13.47 -0.54
CA LEU A 351 -8.31 12.87 -0.87
C LEU A 351 -9.00 13.62 -2.02
N ASP A 352 -8.83 14.94 -2.09
CA ASP A 352 -9.38 15.81 -3.14
C ASP A 352 -8.77 15.56 -4.55
N LEU A 353 -7.72 14.73 -4.67
CA LEU A 353 -7.14 14.34 -5.96
C LEU A 353 -8.12 13.54 -6.84
N VAL A 354 -9.13 12.95 -6.23
CA VAL A 354 -10.27 12.30 -6.91
C VAL A 354 -11.58 12.97 -6.49
N GLU A 355 -12.62 12.82 -7.30
CA GLU A 355 -13.93 13.43 -7.00
C GLU A 355 -14.59 12.78 -5.78
N GLU A 356 -14.48 11.45 -5.64
CA GLU A 356 -15.07 10.68 -4.54
C GLU A 356 -14.07 9.64 -4.02
N ALA A 357 -13.24 10.02 -3.05
CA ALA A 357 -12.33 9.08 -2.38
C ALA A 357 -13.11 8.04 -1.56
N PHE A 358 -12.55 6.83 -1.44
CA PHE A 358 -13.19 5.74 -0.69
C PHE A 358 -12.96 5.84 0.82
N GLU A 359 -11.87 6.48 1.25
CA GLU A 359 -11.48 6.56 2.65
C GLU A 359 -12.59 7.15 3.55
N PRO A 360 -13.26 8.26 3.17
CA PRO A 360 -14.37 8.82 3.96
C PRO A 360 -15.67 7.99 3.93
N GLN A 361 -15.78 7.01 3.02
CA GLN A 361 -16.99 6.19 2.87
C GLN A 361 -17.00 4.98 3.82
N THR A 362 -15.92 4.77 4.55
CA THR A 362 -15.77 3.66 5.49
C THR A 362 -16.68 3.83 6.70
N THR A 363 -17.37 2.77 7.08
CA THR A 363 -18.22 2.74 8.28
C THR A 363 -17.96 1.45 9.07
N ASN A 364 -17.68 1.57 10.35
CA ASN A 364 -17.40 0.44 11.24
C ASN A 364 -16.31 -0.51 10.68
N SER A 365 -15.18 0.05 10.26
CA SER A 365 -14.08 -0.68 9.60
C SER A 365 -14.51 -1.45 8.35
N ARG A 366 -15.57 -1.02 7.66
CA ARG A 366 -16.06 -1.68 6.44
C ARG A 366 -16.30 -0.67 5.33
N LEU A 367 -15.91 -1.07 4.13
CA LEU A 367 -16.21 -0.38 2.87
C LEU A 367 -17.09 -1.29 2.02
N ALA A 368 -18.28 -0.81 1.65
CA ALA A 368 -19.09 -1.47 0.63
C ALA A 368 -18.35 -1.42 -0.72
N ILE A 369 -18.26 -2.55 -1.43
CA ILE A 369 -17.55 -2.61 -2.70
C ILE A 369 -18.31 -1.83 -3.76
N PRO A 370 -17.71 -0.79 -4.39
CA PRO A 370 -18.38 0.07 -5.37
C PRO A 370 -18.63 -0.68 -6.69
N ASP A 371 -19.78 -0.45 -7.31
CA ASP A 371 -20.15 -1.04 -8.60
C ASP A 371 -19.84 -0.12 -9.80
N THR A 372 -19.14 0.99 -9.57
CA THR A 372 -18.75 1.97 -10.62
C THR A 372 -17.73 1.35 -11.59
N PRO A 373 -17.89 1.55 -12.93
CA PRO A 373 -16.97 1.03 -13.93
C PRO A 373 -15.52 1.48 -13.74
N GLY A 374 -14.58 0.62 -14.12
CA GLY A 374 -13.14 0.85 -13.98
C GLY A 374 -12.68 0.72 -12.53
N LEU A 375 -11.83 1.63 -12.08
CA LEU A 375 -11.34 1.72 -10.69
C LEU A 375 -12.44 2.16 -9.72
N GLY A 376 -13.48 2.83 -10.22
CA GLY A 376 -14.56 3.35 -9.40
C GLY A 376 -14.33 4.78 -8.89
N VAL A 377 -13.22 5.41 -9.25
CA VAL A 377 -12.89 6.82 -8.93
C VAL A 377 -12.51 7.59 -10.19
N THR A 378 -12.66 8.91 -10.16
CA THR A 378 -12.32 9.83 -11.24
C THR A 378 -11.35 10.89 -10.72
N LEU A 379 -10.32 11.26 -11.50
CA LEU A 379 -9.44 12.37 -11.11
C LEU A 379 -10.25 13.67 -11.03
N ASN A 380 -9.95 14.45 -10.00
CA ASN A 380 -10.43 15.83 -9.91
C ASN A 380 -9.52 16.72 -10.75
N ASP A 381 -9.87 16.91 -12.01
CA ASP A 381 -9.06 17.67 -12.98
C ASP A 381 -8.79 19.11 -12.51
N GLU A 382 -9.71 19.74 -11.76
CA GLU A 382 -9.47 21.08 -11.19
C GLU A 382 -8.32 21.05 -10.17
N VAL A 383 -8.25 20.01 -9.35
CA VAL A 383 -7.20 19.89 -8.31
C VAL A 383 -5.88 19.48 -8.92
N VAL A 384 -5.85 18.41 -9.73
CA VAL A 384 -4.58 17.88 -10.27
C VAL A 384 -3.92 18.84 -11.25
N SER A 385 -4.67 19.67 -11.98
CA SER A 385 -4.12 20.69 -12.89
C SER A 385 -3.34 21.81 -12.21
N ARG A 386 -3.44 21.92 -10.89
CA ARG A 386 -2.65 22.92 -10.10
C ARG A 386 -1.19 22.49 -9.93
N TYR A 387 -0.88 21.23 -10.23
CA TYR A 387 0.46 20.65 -10.04
C TYR A 387 1.24 20.51 -11.35
N PRO A 388 2.58 20.37 -11.28
CA PRO A 388 3.38 20.13 -12.47
C PRO A 388 2.88 18.93 -13.27
N THR A 389 2.63 19.15 -14.56
CA THR A 389 2.08 18.14 -15.48
C THR A 389 3.01 17.96 -16.67
N ILE A 390 3.26 16.72 -17.07
CA ILE A 390 3.96 16.35 -18.29
C ILE A 390 2.95 15.73 -19.24
N HIS A 391 2.72 16.36 -20.38
CA HIS A 391 1.88 15.85 -21.46
C HIS A 391 2.72 15.12 -22.49
N ILE A 392 2.22 13.99 -23.01
CA ILE A 392 2.88 13.07 -23.95
C ILE A 392 1.88 12.70 -25.05
N GLU A 393 2.27 12.88 -26.30
CA GLU A 393 1.51 12.50 -27.52
C GLU A 393 2.28 11.51 -28.39
#